data_fe629d23493fc8afaca9cd8cb19e2c50
#
_entry.id   fe629d23493fc8afaca9cd8cb19e2c50
#
_cell.length_a   1.000
_cell.length_b   1.000
_cell.length_c   1.000
_cell.angle_alpha   90.00
_cell.angle_beta   90.00
_cell.angle_gamma   90.00
#
_symmetry.space_group_name_H-M   'P 1'
#
loop_
_entity.id
_entity.type
_entity.pdbx_description
1 polymer ?
#
loop_
_entity_poly.entity_id
_entity_poly.type
_entity_poly.pdbx_seq_one_letter_code
_entity_poly.pdbx_strand_id
1 'polypeptide(L)'
;THDVRRFLSYHGKQTVCKEDVIQYKAWLAEHYAVRSTNSMLIALNQFLRFQGAGDCCVKPLKVQRQTFCDKKKELSQAEYFRLLEAARRNGDMRLHLAIQTICATGIRVSELAYITVEAARLGRAIASNKGKSRIILIPKELCRNLLDYARERGIQDGPIFVTRGGRTLNRSNIWNAMKRLCKSAQVGPEKVYPHNLRHLFARTFYKKEKDISRLADILG
;
A
#
# COMPACT_ATOMS: atom_id res chain seq x y z
N THR A 1 -3.03 22.12 -3.31
CA THR A 1 -2.77 20.73 -3.75
C THR A 1 -2.65 20.67 -5.27
N HIS A 2 -2.08 19.59 -5.81
CA HIS A 2 -1.94 19.36 -7.26
C HIS A 2 -3.31 19.41 -7.98
N ASP A 3 -4.32 18.80 -7.39
CA ASP A 3 -5.67 18.74 -7.96
C ASP A 3 -6.35 20.11 -8.05
N VAL A 4 -6.15 20.98 -7.05
CA VAL A 4 -6.65 22.35 -7.08
C VAL A 4 -5.94 23.16 -8.18
N ARG A 5 -4.62 23.02 -8.33
CA ARG A 5 -3.89 23.69 -9.42
C ARG A 5 -4.38 23.26 -10.80
N ARG A 6 -4.70 21.98 -10.98
CA ARG A 6 -5.28 21.46 -12.22
C ARG A 6 -6.63 22.12 -12.54
N PHE A 7 -7.51 22.27 -11.53
CA PHE A 7 -8.76 22.97 -11.70
C PHE A 7 -8.55 24.44 -12.11
N LEU A 8 -7.66 25.16 -11.41
CA LEU A 8 -7.37 26.54 -11.71
C LEU A 8 -6.79 26.73 -13.13
N SER A 9 -5.93 25.81 -13.57
CA SER A 9 -5.40 25.80 -14.94
C SER A 9 -6.48 25.48 -15.99
N TYR A 10 -7.45 24.62 -15.67
CA TYR A 10 -8.57 24.32 -16.54
C TYR A 10 -9.54 25.49 -16.66
N HIS A 11 -9.84 26.13 -15.53
CA HIS A 11 -10.84 27.18 -15.44
C HIS A 11 -10.35 28.53 -16.02
N GLY A 12 -9.13 28.94 -15.73
CA GLY A 12 -8.49 30.14 -16.33
C GLY A 12 -9.11 31.49 -15.96
N LYS A 13 -10.15 31.54 -15.10
CA LYS A 13 -10.86 32.78 -14.71
C LYS A 13 -10.58 33.15 -13.25
N GLN A 14 -10.83 34.41 -12.88
CA GLN A 14 -10.65 34.87 -11.50
C GLN A 14 -11.79 34.47 -10.55
N THR A 15 -13.01 34.36 -11.05
CA THR A 15 -14.21 34.02 -10.27
C THR A 15 -14.72 32.64 -10.68
N VAL A 16 -15.06 31.80 -9.69
CA VAL A 16 -15.55 30.44 -9.90
C VAL A 16 -17.04 30.40 -9.60
N CYS A 17 -17.85 29.96 -10.55
CA CYS A 17 -19.27 29.67 -10.34
C CYS A 17 -19.53 28.15 -10.28
N LYS A 18 -20.74 27.76 -9.88
CA LYS A 18 -21.13 26.36 -9.75
C LYS A 18 -21.10 25.61 -11.09
N GLU A 19 -21.48 26.28 -12.15
CA GLU A 19 -21.50 25.78 -13.52
C GLU A 19 -20.10 25.39 -13.99
N ASP A 20 -19.09 26.19 -13.66
CA ASP A 20 -17.67 25.90 -13.97
C ASP A 20 -17.22 24.60 -13.30
N VAL A 21 -17.63 24.36 -12.05
CA VAL A 21 -17.29 23.14 -11.31
C VAL A 21 -18.06 21.92 -11.86
N ILE A 22 -19.28 22.11 -12.34
CA ILE A 22 -20.07 21.04 -13.00
C ILE A 22 -19.41 20.66 -14.33
N GLN A 23 -19.00 21.63 -15.14
CA GLN A 23 -18.30 21.38 -16.41
C GLN A 23 -16.97 20.64 -16.15
N TYR A 24 -16.19 21.10 -15.16
CA TYR A 24 -14.96 20.44 -14.79
C TYR A 24 -15.18 18.99 -14.30
N LYS A 25 -16.24 18.75 -13.55
CA LYS A 25 -16.64 17.39 -13.13
C LYS A 25 -16.94 16.49 -14.34
N ALA A 26 -17.66 17.00 -15.35
CA ALA A 26 -17.94 16.27 -16.57
C ALA A 26 -16.64 15.94 -17.32
N TRP A 27 -15.77 16.93 -17.50
CA TRP A 27 -14.46 16.74 -18.12
C TRP A 27 -13.60 15.70 -17.37
N LEU A 28 -13.58 15.77 -16.03
CA LEU A 28 -12.85 14.75 -15.24
C LEU A 28 -13.41 13.34 -15.45
N ALA A 29 -14.74 13.20 -15.57
CA ALA A 29 -15.38 11.90 -15.76
C ALA A 29 -15.03 11.25 -17.11
N GLU A 30 -14.77 12.05 -18.13
CA GLU A 30 -14.35 11.58 -19.45
C GLU A 30 -12.87 11.17 -19.50
N HIS A 31 -12.02 11.87 -18.73
CA HIS A 31 -10.57 11.72 -18.81
C HIS A 31 -9.95 10.83 -17.71
N TYR A 32 -10.69 10.55 -16.63
CA TYR A 32 -10.17 9.82 -15.47
C TYR A 32 -11.13 8.76 -14.95
N ALA A 33 -10.58 7.72 -14.34
CA ALA A 33 -11.37 6.72 -13.63
C ALA A 33 -12.20 7.37 -12.49
N VAL A 34 -13.43 6.90 -12.28
CA VAL A 34 -14.40 7.46 -11.31
C VAL A 34 -13.82 7.68 -9.91
N ARG A 35 -12.95 6.77 -9.42
CA ARG A 35 -12.28 6.93 -8.12
C ARG A 35 -11.32 8.11 -8.10
N SER A 36 -10.55 8.32 -9.18
CA SER A 36 -9.62 9.45 -9.31
C SER A 36 -10.39 10.76 -9.41
N THR A 37 -11.44 10.80 -10.24
CA THR A 37 -12.37 11.93 -10.36
C THR A 37 -12.92 12.32 -8.99
N ASN A 38 -13.43 11.37 -8.23
CA ASN A 38 -13.97 11.65 -6.90
C ASN A 38 -12.92 12.18 -5.92
N SER A 39 -11.68 11.68 -5.96
CA SER A 39 -10.59 12.22 -5.12
C SER A 39 -10.27 13.67 -5.47
N MET A 40 -10.22 14.00 -6.77
CA MET A 40 -9.99 15.37 -7.26
C MET A 40 -11.14 16.31 -6.87
N LEU A 41 -12.39 15.85 -6.99
CA LEU A 41 -13.58 16.63 -6.60
C LEU A 41 -13.64 16.87 -5.08
N ILE A 42 -13.25 15.88 -4.26
CA ILE A 42 -13.17 16.06 -2.80
C ILE A 42 -12.13 17.13 -2.45
N ALA A 43 -10.94 17.08 -3.07
CA ALA A 43 -9.91 18.09 -2.85
C ALA A 43 -10.35 19.49 -3.29
N LEU A 44 -11.04 19.59 -4.43
CA LEU A 44 -11.61 20.84 -4.94
C LEU A 44 -12.70 21.39 -4.01
N ASN A 45 -13.66 20.55 -3.59
CA ASN A 45 -14.72 20.97 -2.67
C ASN A 45 -14.16 21.46 -1.33
N GLN A 46 -13.10 20.85 -0.80
CA GLN A 46 -12.43 21.34 0.42
C GLN A 46 -11.82 22.73 0.20
N PHE A 47 -11.20 22.95 -0.94
CA PHE A 47 -10.64 24.24 -1.30
C PHE A 47 -11.73 25.33 -1.47
N LEU A 48 -12.83 25.02 -2.18
CA LEU A 48 -13.95 25.95 -2.37
C LEU A 48 -14.57 26.35 -1.04
N ARG A 49 -14.79 25.40 -0.11
CA ARG A 49 -15.29 25.72 1.24
C ARG A 49 -14.31 26.63 2.01
N PHE A 50 -13.03 26.37 1.90
CA PHE A 50 -12.00 27.21 2.53
C PHE A 50 -12.00 28.63 1.98
N GLN A 51 -12.32 28.82 0.68
CA GLN A 51 -12.44 30.14 0.02
C GLN A 51 -13.81 30.80 0.23
N GLY A 52 -14.71 30.24 1.03
CA GLY A 52 -16.06 30.78 1.21
C GLY A 52 -17.04 30.51 0.05
N ALA A 53 -16.60 29.75 -0.98
CA ALA A 53 -17.41 29.41 -2.17
C ALA A 53 -18.08 28.03 -2.02
N GLY A 54 -18.61 27.72 -0.85
CA GLY A 54 -19.24 26.43 -0.53
C GLY A 54 -20.42 26.07 -1.44
N ASP A 55 -21.14 27.04 -1.94
CA ASP A 55 -22.28 26.89 -2.85
C ASP A 55 -21.89 26.32 -4.22
N CYS A 56 -20.63 26.50 -4.62
CA CYS A 56 -20.07 25.93 -5.84
C CYS A 56 -19.70 24.46 -5.70
N CYS A 57 -19.75 23.86 -4.50
CA CYS A 57 -19.42 22.46 -4.30
C CYS A 57 -20.36 21.53 -5.07
N VAL A 58 -19.78 20.46 -5.63
CA VAL A 58 -20.53 19.42 -6.37
C VAL A 58 -20.45 18.07 -5.68
N LYS A 59 -21.51 17.26 -5.81
CA LYS A 59 -21.48 15.88 -5.29
C LYS A 59 -20.54 15.02 -6.13
N PRO A 60 -19.72 14.14 -5.49
CA PRO A 60 -18.94 13.14 -6.19
C PRO A 60 -19.82 12.23 -7.05
N LEU A 61 -19.21 11.58 -8.04
CA LEU A 61 -19.88 10.57 -8.86
C LEU A 61 -20.27 9.37 -8.00
N LYS A 62 -21.48 8.83 -8.23
CA LYS A 62 -21.90 7.59 -7.58
C LYS A 62 -21.02 6.44 -8.04
N VAL A 63 -20.40 5.74 -7.10
CA VAL A 63 -19.60 4.53 -7.37
C VAL A 63 -20.42 3.33 -6.92
N GLN A 64 -20.78 2.46 -7.84
CA GLN A 64 -21.28 1.15 -7.47
C GLN A 64 -20.13 0.38 -6.84
N ARG A 65 -20.23 0.04 -5.55
CA ARG A 65 -19.24 -0.78 -4.89
C ARG A 65 -19.23 -2.15 -5.55
N GLN A 66 -18.17 -2.50 -6.24
CA GLN A 66 -17.95 -3.89 -6.64
C GLN A 66 -17.80 -4.71 -5.36
N THR A 67 -18.82 -5.52 -5.05
CA THR A 67 -18.87 -6.37 -3.86
C THR A 67 -17.86 -7.50 -3.95
N PHE A 68 -17.43 -7.86 -5.16
CA PHE A 68 -16.48 -8.95 -5.39
C PHE A 68 -15.20 -8.42 -6.05
N CYS A 69 -14.06 -8.73 -5.45
CA CYS A 69 -12.78 -8.57 -6.11
C CYS A 69 -12.71 -9.51 -7.32
N ASP A 70 -12.15 -9.02 -8.41
CA ASP A 70 -11.85 -9.86 -9.57
C ASP A 70 -10.81 -10.93 -9.15
N LYS A 71 -11.26 -12.19 -9.05
CA LYS A 71 -10.40 -13.33 -8.68
C LYS A 71 -9.15 -13.43 -9.56
N LYS A 72 -9.21 -12.94 -10.81
CA LYS A 72 -8.08 -12.93 -11.73
C LYS A 72 -6.94 -12.02 -11.27
N LYS A 73 -7.25 -11.00 -10.46
CA LYS A 73 -6.26 -10.05 -9.89
C LYS A 73 -5.73 -10.47 -8.53
N GLU A 74 -6.22 -11.57 -7.97
CA GLU A 74 -5.78 -12.07 -6.70
C GLU A 74 -4.48 -12.88 -6.83
N LEU A 75 -3.55 -12.68 -5.92
CA LEU A 75 -2.32 -13.47 -5.80
C LEU A 75 -2.65 -14.78 -5.10
N SER A 76 -2.34 -15.91 -5.71
CA SER A 76 -2.46 -17.23 -5.10
C SER A 76 -1.24 -17.57 -4.22
N GLN A 77 -1.38 -18.55 -3.35
CA GLN A 77 -0.28 -19.04 -2.51
C GLN A 77 0.87 -19.62 -3.35
N ALA A 78 0.57 -20.34 -4.43
CA ALA A 78 1.57 -20.86 -5.33
C ALA A 78 2.35 -19.74 -6.05
N GLU A 79 1.67 -18.69 -6.50
CA GLU A 79 2.29 -17.52 -7.10
C GLU A 79 3.18 -16.76 -6.11
N TYR A 80 2.75 -16.66 -4.85
CA TYR A 80 3.56 -16.09 -3.78
C TYR A 80 4.87 -16.86 -3.57
N PHE A 81 4.83 -18.17 -3.50
CA PHE A 81 6.06 -18.97 -3.37
C PHE A 81 6.99 -18.83 -4.58
N ARG A 82 6.45 -18.73 -5.80
CA ARG A 82 7.27 -18.44 -6.97
C ARG A 82 7.94 -17.07 -6.91
N LEU A 83 7.26 -16.04 -6.38
CA LEU A 83 7.87 -14.73 -6.16
C LEU A 83 9.00 -14.78 -5.13
N LEU A 84 8.81 -15.49 -4.02
CA LEU A 84 9.87 -15.68 -3.02
C LEU A 84 11.09 -16.38 -3.60
N GLU A 85 10.88 -17.47 -4.33
CA GLU A 85 11.96 -18.22 -4.95
C GLU A 85 12.67 -17.43 -6.04
N ALA A 86 11.95 -16.65 -6.84
CA ALA A 86 12.55 -15.77 -7.83
C ALA A 86 13.42 -14.69 -7.17
N ALA A 87 12.97 -14.09 -6.06
CA ALA A 87 13.77 -13.11 -5.32
C ALA A 87 15.05 -13.75 -4.76
N ARG A 88 14.96 -14.97 -4.22
CA ARG A 88 16.10 -15.72 -3.70
C ARG A 88 17.11 -16.06 -4.79
N ARG A 89 16.66 -16.60 -5.94
CA ARG A 89 17.53 -16.93 -7.09
C ARG A 89 18.22 -15.72 -7.69
N ASN A 90 17.57 -14.55 -7.66
CA ASN A 90 18.16 -13.29 -8.11
C ASN A 90 19.13 -12.67 -7.07
N GLY A 91 19.37 -13.31 -5.93
CA GLY A 91 20.23 -12.80 -4.86
C GLY A 91 19.64 -11.61 -4.10
N ASP A 92 18.36 -11.25 -4.31
CA ASP A 92 17.73 -10.14 -3.59
C ASP A 92 17.02 -10.64 -2.32
N MET A 93 17.84 -11.04 -1.33
CA MET A 93 17.36 -11.50 -0.02
C MET A 93 16.57 -10.42 0.72
N ARG A 94 16.90 -9.15 0.52
CA ARG A 94 16.11 -8.04 1.10
C ARG A 94 14.68 -8.04 0.58
N LEU A 95 14.50 -8.18 -0.73
CA LEU A 95 13.17 -8.25 -1.34
C LEU A 95 12.44 -9.53 -0.93
N HIS A 96 13.13 -10.67 -0.92
CA HIS A 96 12.61 -11.94 -0.43
C HIS A 96 12.02 -11.79 0.97
N LEU A 97 12.79 -11.27 1.92
CA LEU A 97 12.36 -11.08 3.30
C LEU A 97 11.27 -9.99 3.42
N ALA A 98 11.31 -8.93 2.62
CA ALA A 98 10.24 -7.92 2.62
C ALA A 98 8.90 -8.50 2.15
N ILE A 99 8.89 -9.31 1.09
CA ILE A 99 7.70 -10.02 0.59
C ILE A 99 7.19 -10.99 1.66
N GLN A 100 8.09 -11.76 2.25
CA GLN A 100 7.76 -12.72 3.32
C GLN A 100 7.18 -12.01 4.55
N THR A 101 7.78 -10.90 4.98
CA THR A 101 7.31 -10.12 6.13
C THR A 101 5.90 -9.58 5.90
N ILE A 102 5.63 -8.95 4.75
CA ILE A 102 4.30 -8.42 4.46
C ILE A 102 3.26 -9.54 4.42
N CYS A 103 3.58 -10.68 3.82
CA CYS A 103 2.65 -11.81 3.71
C CYS A 103 2.47 -12.57 5.03
N ALA A 104 3.47 -12.62 5.90
CA ALA A 104 3.39 -13.34 7.19
C ALA A 104 2.74 -12.52 8.30
N THR A 105 2.78 -11.19 8.23
CA THR A 105 2.31 -10.29 9.29
C THR A 105 1.12 -9.40 8.87
N GLY A 106 0.81 -9.36 7.58
CA GLY A 106 -0.24 -8.51 7.05
C GLY A 106 0.02 -6.99 7.15
N ILE A 107 1.26 -6.56 7.37
CA ILE A 107 1.62 -5.14 7.50
C ILE A 107 1.48 -4.37 6.19
N ARG A 108 1.34 -3.04 6.29
CA ARG A 108 1.46 -2.13 5.14
C ARG A 108 2.94 -1.95 4.77
N VAL A 109 3.23 -1.67 3.51
CA VAL A 109 4.62 -1.40 3.06
C VAL A 109 5.30 -0.31 3.90
N SER A 110 4.59 0.75 4.24
CA SER A 110 5.12 1.83 5.08
C SER A 110 5.50 1.36 6.49
N GLU A 111 4.93 0.26 6.95
CA GLU A 111 5.19 -0.31 8.27
C GLU A 111 6.43 -1.22 8.31
N LEU A 112 7.05 -1.52 7.15
CA LEU A 112 8.35 -2.21 7.10
C LEU A 112 9.45 -1.45 7.88
N ALA A 113 9.33 -0.14 8.02
CA ALA A 113 10.24 0.67 8.82
C ALA A 113 10.24 0.29 10.31
N TYR A 114 9.15 -0.28 10.82
CA TYR A 114 9.05 -0.74 12.21
C TYR A 114 9.61 -2.16 12.43
N ILE A 115 9.98 -2.85 11.37
CA ILE A 115 10.67 -4.15 11.45
C ILE A 115 12.15 -3.88 11.65
N THR A 116 12.53 -3.76 12.90
CA THR A 116 13.88 -3.46 13.36
C THR A 116 14.56 -4.71 13.90
N VAL A 117 15.86 -4.64 14.14
CA VAL A 117 16.62 -5.73 14.77
C VAL A 117 16.07 -6.03 16.16
N GLU A 118 15.71 -4.99 16.94
CA GLU A 118 15.12 -5.13 18.27
C GLU A 118 13.74 -5.80 18.19
N ALA A 119 12.90 -5.37 17.20
CA ALA A 119 11.59 -5.96 16.98
C ALA A 119 11.70 -7.46 16.61
N ALA A 120 12.68 -7.81 15.78
CA ALA A 120 12.94 -9.21 15.41
C ALA A 120 13.44 -10.03 16.61
N ARG A 121 14.25 -9.46 17.51
CA ARG A 121 14.68 -10.12 18.76
C ARG A 121 13.50 -10.36 19.72
N LEU A 122 12.58 -9.38 19.82
CA LEU A 122 11.40 -9.44 20.68
C LEU A 122 10.25 -10.26 20.10
N GLY A 123 10.28 -10.61 18.80
CA GLY A 123 9.19 -11.27 18.09
C GLY A 123 7.97 -10.38 17.87
N ARG A 124 8.08 -9.08 18.09
CA ARG A 124 6.99 -8.10 17.92
C ARG A 124 7.51 -6.71 17.58
N ALA A 125 6.74 -5.99 16.76
CA ALA A 125 6.96 -4.57 16.49
C ALA A 125 5.74 -3.75 16.90
N ILE A 126 5.92 -2.46 17.15
CA ILE A 126 4.83 -1.51 17.42
C ILE A 126 4.79 -0.54 16.23
N ALA A 127 3.72 -0.60 15.45
CA ALA A 127 3.48 0.35 14.37
C ALA A 127 2.52 1.44 14.86
N SER A 128 2.92 2.71 14.71
CA SER A 128 2.08 3.85 15.00
C SER A 128 1.70 4.57 13.70
N ASN A 129 0.39 4.78 13.48
CA ASN A 129 -0.11 5.49 12.32
C ASN A 129 -1.32 6.35 12.69
N LYS A 130 -1.26 7.66 12.40
CA LYS A 130 -2.35 8.63 12.64
C LYS A 130 -2.91 8.58 14.07
N GLY A 131 -2.04 8.49 15.07
CA GLY A 131 -2.42 8.46 16.49
C GLY A 131 -2.93 7.11 17.00
N LYS A 132 -2.96 6.07 16.15
CA LYS A 132 -3.29 4.70 16.56
C LYS A 132 -2.05 3.82 16.51
N SER A 133 -1.78 3.10 17.60
CA SER A 133 -0.70 2.13 17.68
C SER A 133 -1.26 0.71 17.64
N ARG A 134 -0.56 -0.20 16.97
CA ARG A 134 -0.89 -1.63 16.97
C ARG A 134 0.36 -2.49 17.10
N ILE A 135 0.20 -3.65 17.68
CA ILE A 135 1.26 -4.66 17.80
C ILE A 135 1.26 -5.51 16.53
N ILE A 136 2.43 -5.71 15.97
CA ILE A 136 2.71 -6.62 14.86
C ILE A 136 3.44 -7.82 15.44
N LEU A 137 2.84 -8.99 15.40
CA LEU A 137 3.50 -10.23 15.82
C LEU A 137 4.33 -10.77 14.65
N ILE A 138 5.58 -11.09 14.92
CA ILE A 138 6.52 -11.62 13.92
C ILE A 138 6.74 -13.12 14.22
N PRO A 139 6.43 -14.03 13.25
CA PRO A 139 6.66 -15.45 13.44
C PRO A 139 8.12 -15.79 13.77
N LYS A 140 8.36 -16.73 14.65
CA LYS A 140 9.71 -17.11 15.14
C LYS A 140 10.71 -17.43 14.02
N GLU A 141 10.27 -18.14 12.99
CA GLU A 141 11.09 -18.46 11.83
C GLU A 141 11.48 -17.21 11.06
N LEU A 142 10.54 -16.29 10.84
CA LEU A 142 10.81 -15.00 10.19
C LEU A 142 11.77 -14.15 11.03
N CYS A 143 11.63 -14.14 12.36
CA CYS A 143 12.58 -13.47 13.25
C CYS A 143 14.02 -13.95 13.02
N ARG A 144 14.23 -15.29 12.97
CA ARG A 144 15.56 -15.86 12.70
C ARG A 144 16.11 -15.38 11.36
N ASN A 145 15.33 -15.51 10.29
CA ASN A 145 15.74 -15.11 8.94
C ASN A 145 16.09 -13.61 8.86
N LEU A 146 15.31 -12.76 9.56
CA LEU A 146 15.56 -11.32 9.63
C LEU A 146 16.85 -10.99 10.37
N LEU A 147 17.12 -11.67 11.49
CA LEU A 147 18.32 -11.46 12.30
C LEU A 147 19.57 -11.98 11.57
N ASP A 148 19.49 -13.11 10.89
CA ASP A 148 20.58 -13.62 10.08
C ASP A 148 20.91 -12.67 8.92
N TYR A 149 19.91 -12.18 8.22
CA TYR A 149 20.09 -11.16 7.18
C TYR A 149 20.70 -9.85 7.75
N ALA A 150 20.23 -9.39 8.90
CA ALA A 150 20.77 -8.19 9.54
C ALA A 150 22.26 -8.38 9.87
N ARG A 151 22.64 -9.54 10.41
CA ARG A 151 24.03 -9.91 10.71
C ARG A 151 24.91 -9.93 9.45
N GLU A 152 24.45 -10.57 8.37
CA GLU A 152 25.15 -10.62 7.08
C GLU A 152 25.34 -9.22 6.46
N ARG A 153 24.44 -8.29 6.75
CA ARG A 153 24.50 -6.91 6.25
C ARG A 153 25.18 -5.92 7.19
N GLY A 154 25.63 -6.37 8.36
CA GLY A 154 26.24 -5.51 9.37
C GLY A 154 25.26 -4.54 10.03
N ILE A 155 23.92 -4.83 10.01
CA ILE A 155 22.89 -4.02 10.66
C ILE A 155 22.81 -4.46 12.11
N GLN A 156 23.35 -3.66 13.02
CA GLN A 156 23.41 -3.99 14.45
C GLN A 156 22.13 -3.60 15.21
N ASP A 157 21.48 -2.51 14.76
CA ASP A 157 20.27 -1.93 15.35
C ASP A 157 19.40 -1.22 14.30
N GLY A 158 18.18 -0.83 14.71
CA GLY A 158 17.26 -0.07 13.87
C GLY A 158 16.63 -0.87 12.72
N PRO A 159 16.10 -0.17 11.69
CA PRO A 159 15.35 -0.79 10.60
C PRO A 159 16.15 -1.77 9.76
N ILE A 160 15.62 -2.98 9.56
CA ILE A 160 16.26 -4.03 8.75
C ILE A 160 16.13 -3.73 7.25
N PHE A 161 15.00 -3.16 6.83
CA PHE A 161 14.71 -2.89 5.42
C PHE A 161 15.19 -1.51 5.00
N VAL A 162 16.47 -1.40 4.69
CA VAL A 162 17.11 -0.14 4.28
C VAL A 162 17.65 -0.22 2.85
N THR A 163 17.82 0.94 2.22
CA THR A 163 18.53 1.09 0.94
C THR A 163 20.05 0.93 1.16
N ARG A 164 20.83 0.88 0.08
CA ARG A 164 22.31 0.90 0.18
C ARG A 164 22.85 2.14 0.92
N GLY A 165 22.11 3.26 0.87
CA GLY A 165 22.47 4.49 1.59
C GLY A 165 21.83 4.61 2.99
N GLY A 166 21.39 3.51 3.62
CA GLY A 166 20.86 3.48 5.00
C GLY A 166 19.43 4.03 5.17
N ARG A 167 18.79 4.59 4.13
CA ARG A 167 17.42 5.08 4.22
C ARG A 167 16.40 3.93 4.18
N THR A 168 15.31 4.02 4.95
CA THR A 168 14.22 3.05 4.91
C THR A 168 13.64 2.90 3.50
N LEU A 169 13.25 1.67 3.15
CA LEU A 169 12.62 1.40 1.86
C LEU A 169 11.26 2.07 1.78
N ASN A 170 11.00 2.77 0.69
CA ASN A 170 9.70 3.34 0.40
C ASN A 170 8.83 2.40 -0.45
N ARG A 171 7.54 2.75 -0.58
CA ARG A 171 6.57 1.97 -1.36
C ARG A 171 7.00 1.75 -2.81
N SER A 172 7.56 2.79 -3.47
CA SER A 172 7.98 2.70 -4.87
C SER A 172 9.16 1.77 -5.06
N ASN A 173 10.14 1.76 -4.11
CA ASN A 173 11.26 0.83 -4.15
C ASN A 173 10.78 -0.63 -4.15
N ILE A 174 9.90 -0.98 -3.21
CA ILE A 174 9.36 -2.34 -3.09
C ILE A 174 8.52 -2.70 -4.32
N TRP A 175 7.62 -1.80 -4.74
CA TRP A 175 6.76 -2.02 -5.89
C TRP A 175 7.57 -2.29 -7.18
N ASN A 176 8.55 -1.43 -7.48
CA ASN A 176 9.40 -1.59 -8.66
C ASN A 176 10.24 -2.89 -8.59
N ALA A 177 10.77 -3.22 -7.40
CA ALA A 177 11.53 -4.45 -7.21
C ALA A 177 10.64 -5.69 -7.42
N MET A 178 9.42 -5.71 -6.87
CA MET A 178 8.45 -6.79 -7.08
C MET A 178 8.06 -6.93 -8.55
N LYS A 179 7.85 -5.82 -9.28
CA LYS A 179 7.52 -5.86 -10.71
C LYS A 179 8.62 -6.52 -11.55
N ARG A 180 9.89 -6.32 -11.21
CA ARG A 180 11.01 -6.98 -11.89
C ARG A 180 11.02 -8.50 -11.72
N LEU A 181 10.40 -9.03 -10.64
CA LEU A 181 10.29 -10.48 -10.43
C LEU A 181 9.23 -11.15 -11.31
N CYS A 182 8.25 -10.41 -11.84
CA CYS A 182 7.09 -11.00 -12.52
C CYS A 182 7.46 -11.99 -13.61
N LYS A 183 8.43 -11.65 -14.46
CA LYS A 183 8.88 -12.51 -15.56
C LYS A 183 9.55 -13.80 -15.05
N SER A 184 10.51 -13.68 -14.12
CA SER A 184 11.24 -14.83 -13.56
C SER A 184 10.37 -15.71 -12.65
N ALA A 185 9.35 -15.13 -12.01
CA ALA A 185 8.39 -15.86 -11.19
C ALA A 185 7.21 -16.44 -11.97
N GLN A 186 7.06 -16.09 -13.25
CA GLN A 186 5.89 -16.44 -14.07
C GLN A 186 4.57 -16.05 -13.40
N VAL A 187 4.48 -14.80 -12.91
CA VAL A 187 3.29 -14.24 -12.26
C VAL A 187 2.87 -12.98 -12.98
N GLY A 188 1.57 -12.85 -13.27
CA GLY A 188 1.01 -11.68 -13.96
C GLY A 188 1.30 -10.38 -13.19
N PRO A 189 1.81 -9.34 -13.89
CA PRO A 189 2.18 -8.08 -13.24
C PRO A 189 1.01 -7.40 -12.50
N GLU A 190 -0.23 -7.58 -12.96
CA GLU A 190 -1.44 -7.05 -12.36
C GLU A 190 -1.72 -7.60 -10.95
N LYS A 191 -1.15 -8.78 -10.61
CA LYS A 191 -1.26 -9.42 -9.30
C LYS A 191 -0.14 -9.02 -8.35
N VAL A 192 1.02 -8.53 -8.89
CA VAL A 192 2.25 -8.35 -8.12
C VAL A 192 2.36 -6.92 -7.61
N TYR A 193 1.82 -6.67 -6.44
CA TYR A 193 1.94 -5.41 -5.69
C TYR A 193 1.77 -5.68 -4.17
N PRO A 194 2.38 -4.83 -3.31
CA PRO A 194 2.46 -5.13 -1.88
C PRO A 194 1.12 -5.32 -1.18
N HIS A 195 0.08 -4.58 -1.58
CA HIS A 195 -1.23 -4.71 -0.95
C HIS A 195 -1.87 -6.09 -1.23
N ASN A 196 -1.54 -6.72 -2.36
CA ASN A 196 -2.03 -8.07 -2.68
C ASN A 196 -1.39 -9.16 -1.79
N LEU A 197 -0.16 -8.94 -1.31
CA LEU A 197 0.45 -9.80 -0.27
C LEU A 197 -0.33 -9.72 1.05
N ARG A 198 -0.75 -8.51 1.44
CA ARG A 198 -1.58 -8.31 2.63
C ARG A 198 -2.98 -8.92 2.45
N HIS A 199 -3.55 -8.86 1.25
CA HIS A 199 -4.79 -9.58 0.93
C HIS A 199 -4.61 -11.10 1.02
N LEU A 200 -3.49 -11.63 0.56
CA LEU A 200 -3.18 -13.05 0.68
C LEU A 200 -3.09 -13.46 2.16
N PHE A 201 -2.40 -12.68 3.00
CA PHE A 201 -2.39 -12.88 4.44
C PHE A 201 -3.81 -12.92 5.01
N ALA A 202 -4.63 -11.91 4.72
CA ALA A 202 -5.99 -11.81 5.26
C ALA A 202 -6.85 -13.03 4.89
N ARG A 203 -6.78 -13.48 3.64
CA ARG A 203 -7.52 -14.66 3.18
C ARG A 203 -7.02 -15.95 3.82
N THR A 204 -5.70 -16.12 3.94
CA THR A 204 -5.10 -17.29 4.54
C THR A 204 -5.43 -17.37 6.03
N PHE A 205 -5.32 -16.25 6.74
CA PHE A 205 -5.69 -16.13 8.14
C PHE A 205 -7.18 -16.47 8.36
N TYR A 206 -8.07 -15.81 7.61
CA TYR A 206 -9.51 -16.05 7.74
C TYR A 206 -9.91 -17.50 7.39
N LYS A 207 -9.27 -18.09 6.37
CA LYS A 207 -9.52 -19.50 6.02
C LYS A 207 -9.19 -20.45 7.17
N LYS A 208 -8.13 -20.13 7.93
CA LYS A 208 -7.65 -20.97 9.04
C LYS A 208 -8.41 -20.71 10.34
N GLU A 209 -8.50 -19.45 10.75
CA GLU A 209 -8.99 -19.07 12.08
C GLU A 209 -10.50 -18.75 12.12
N LYS A 210 -11.11 -18.39 10.95
CA LYS A 210 -12.54 -18.03 10.84
C LYS A 210 -12.96 -16.83 11.72
N ASP A 211 -12.02 -16.09 12.29
CA ASP A 211 -12.24 -14.97 13.19
C ASP A 211 -11.95 -13.63 12.48
N ILE A 212 -13.03 -12.93 12.12
CA ILE A 212 -12.96 -11.66 11.41
C ILE A 212 -12.57 -10.49 12.34
N SER A 213 -12.98 -10.56 13.62
CA SER A 213 -12.65 -9.53 14.60
C SER A 213 -11.16 -9.51 14.86
N ARG A 214 -10.58 -10.67 15.14
CA ARG A 214 -9.13 -10.83 15.33
C ARG A 214 -8.35 -10.44 14.09
N LEU A 215 -8.85 -10.77 12.88
CA LEU A 215 -8.23 -10.32 11.64
C LEU A 215 -8.25 -8.80 11.51
N ALA A 216 -9.36 -8.14 11.87
CA ALA A 216 -9.46 -6.69 11.83
C ALA A 216 -8.46 -6.03 12.79
N ASP A 217 -8.31 -6.54 14.01
CA ASP A 217 -7.33 -6.06 15.00
C ASP A 217 -5.89 -6.20 14.49
N ILE A 218 -5.56 -7.35 13.88
CA ILE A 218 -4.22 -7.57 13.30
C ILE A 218 -3.96 -6.61 12.14
N LEU A 219 -4.97 -6.33 11.33
CA LEU A 219 -4.81 -5.46 10.18
C LEU A 219 -4.86 -3.96 10.53
N GLY A 220 -5.58 -3.54 11.53
CA GLY A 220 -5.70 -2.15 12.00
C GLY A 220 -6.42 -1.22 11.04
#